data_377aac30017b1856514d7d0eae718d31
#
_entry.id   377aac30017b1856514d7d0eae718d31
#
_cell.length_a   1.000
_cell.length_b   1.000
_cell.length_c   1.000
_cell.angle_alpha   90.00
_cell.angle_beta   90.00
_cell.angle_gamma   90.00
#
_symmetry.space_group_name_H-M   'P 1'
#
loop_
_entity.id
_entity.type
_entity.pdbx_description
1 polymer ?
#
loop_
_entity_poly.entity_id
_entity_poly.type
_entity_poly.pdbx_seq_one_letter_code
_entity_poly.pdbx_strand_id
1 'polypeptide(L)'
;FSVLISLCLHALLEGVPLGGHLHHHAHNALLTGIVLHKMPVAIVLMTFFLQSNMSKQKAYFYLLLFALMAPLGVFAGSFFTTLANYNNEIMAIVIGIFLHISTTILFESSDGHKFSTQKILAIIVGAIIVMLSL
;
A
#
# COMPACT_ATOMS: atom_id res chain seq x y z
N PHE A 1 -4.44 1.66 -17.47
CA PHE A 1 -3.40 2.63 -17.08
C PHE A 1 -3.77 3.43 -15.83
N SER A 2 -5.03 3.84 -15.65
CA SER A 2 -5.47 4.60 -14.46
C SER A 2 -5.17 3.87 -13.14
N VAL A 3 -5.41 2.57 -13.07
CA VAL A 3 -5.11 1.74 -11.88
C VAL A 3 -3.61 1.75 -11.56
N LEU A 4 -2.74 1.60 -12.56
CA LEU A 4 -1.30 1.63 -12.35
C LEU A 4 -0.84 3.00 -11.82
N ILE A 5 -1.33 4.10 -12.40
CA ILE A 5 -0.99 5.46 -11.95
C ILE A 5 -1.45 5.67 -10.51
N SER A 6 -2.67 5.27 -10.18
CA SER A 6 -3.21 5.38 -8.83
C SER A 6 -2.37 4.59 -7.82
N LEU A 7 -2.00 3.35 -8.15
CA LEU A 7 -1.14 2.52 -7.30
C LEU A 7 0.29 3.05 -7.18
N CYS A 8 0.83 3.64 -8.24
CA CYS A 8 2.15 4.28 -8.20
C CYS A 8 2.15 5.52 -7.30
N LEU A 9 1.12 6.38 -7.41
CA LEU A 9 0.96 7.53 -6.52
C LEU A 9 0.77 7.10 -5.06
N HIS A 10 -0.07 6.09 -4.83
CA HIS A 10 -0.25 5.50 -3.51
C HIS A 10 1.07 4.99 -2.93
N ALA A 11 1.83 4.20 -3.68
CA ALA A 11 3.12 3.67 -3.26
C ALA A 11 4.16 4.77 -2.98
N LEU A 12 4.12 5.86 -3.74
CA LEU A 12 5.00 7.02 -3.52
C LEU A 12 4.63 7.75 -2.22
N LEU A 13 3.33 8.01 -2.00
CA LEU A 13 2.86 8.67 -0.79
C LEU A 13 3.15 7.87 0.47
N GLU A 14 3.06 6.55 0.42
CA GLU A 14 3.43 5.68 1.55
C GLU A 14 4.91 5.79 1.94
N GLY A 15 5.78 6.03 0.96
CA GLY A 15 7.21 6.16 1.20
C GLY A 15 7.61 7.47 1.88
N VAL A 16 6.87 8.56 1.63
CA VAL A 16 7.24 9.91 2.12
C VAL A 16 7.40 9.98 3.64
N PRO A 17 6.47 9.46 4.46
CA PRO A 17 6.62 9.48 5.93
C PRO A 17 7.85 8.70 6.43
N LEU A 18 8.26 7.65 5.72
CA LEU A 18 9.45 6.87 6.07
C LEU A 18 10.75 7.66 5.87
N GLY A 19 10.77 8.63 4.97
CA GLY A 19 11.92 9.53 4.76
C GLY A 19 12.01 10.67 5.78
N GLY A 20 10.94 10.91 6.55
CA GLY A 20 10.87 11.93 7.60
C GLY A 20 11.44 11.48 8.94
N HIS A 21 11.45 12.39 9.91
CA HIS A 21 11.90 12.12 11.29
C HIS A 21 10.78 11.46 12.11
N LEU A 22 10.48 10.18 11.86
CA LEU A 22 9.58 9.40 12.70
C LEU A 22 10.35 8.78 13.89
N HIS A 23 9.69 8.61 15.03
CA HIS A 23 10.24 7.84 16.15
C HIS A 23 10.52 6.40 15.69
N HIS A 24 11.64 5.81 16.12
CA HIS A 24 12.12 4.50 15.65
C HIS A 24 11.06 3.38 15.70
N HIS A 25 10.22 3.33 16.73
CA HIS A 25 9.17 2.32 16.83
C HIS A 25 8.07 2.49 15.79
N ALA A 26 7.60 3.73 15.59
CA ALA A 26 6.59 4.03 14.58
C ALA A 26 7.11 3.79 13.15
N HIS A 27 8.39 4.05 12.91
CA HIS A 27 9.05 3.79 11.63
C HIS A 27 9.06 2.30 11.27
N ASN A 28 9.42 1.42 12.22
CA ASN A 28 9.47 -0.02 12.00
C ASN A 28 8.07 -0.63 11.75
N ALA A 29 7.07 -0.22 12.53
CA ALA A 29 5.70 -0.68 12.36
C ALA A 29 5.13 -0.26 10.98
N LEU A 30 5.36 1.00 10.58
CA LEU A 30 4.94 1.50 9.29
C LEU A 30 5.64 0.77 8.14
N LEU A 31 6.95 0.58 8.22
CA LEU A 31 7.73 -0.15 7.23
C LEU A 31 7.23 -1.59 7.08
N THR A 32 7.00 -2.28 8.19
CA THR A 32 6.48 -3.66 8.18
C THR A 32 5.11 -3.72 7.53
N GLY A 33 4.21 -2.80 7.88
CA GLY A 33 2.89 -2.70 7.27
C GLY A 33 2.96 -2.48 5.76
N ILE A 34 3.80 -1.55 5.29
CA ILE A 34 4.00 -1.26 3.86
C ILE A 34 4.54 -2.50 3.12
N VAL A 35 5.52 -3.19 3.66
CA VAL A 35 6.10 -4.39 3.02
C VAL A 35 5.07 -5.51 2.94
N LEU A 36 4.35 -5.78 4.04
CA LEU A 36 3.37 -6.88 4.08
C LEU A 36 2.21 -6.67 3.11
N HIS A 37 1.64 -5.45 3.02
CA HIS A 37 0.52 -5.24 2.09
C HIS A 37 0.96 -5.09 0.64
N LYS A 38 2.20 -4.71 0.38
CA LYS A 38 2.74 -4.53 -0.97
C LYS A 38 2.86 -5.84 -1.74
N MET A 39 3.11 -6.95 -1.03
CA MET A 39 3.21 -8.28 -1.65
C MET A 39 1.88 -8.71 -2.33
N PRO A 40 0.72 -8.72 -1.65
CA PRO A 40 -0.56 -9.02 -2.31
C PRO A 40 -0.89 -8.06 -3.45
N VAL A 41 -0.62 -6.76 -3.29
CA VAL A 41 -0.87 -5.77 -4.35
C VAL A 41 -0.05 -6.06 -5.60
N ALA A 42 1.22 -6.41 -5.44
CA ALA A 42 2.10 -6.78 -6.57
C ALA A 42 1.59 -8.03 -7.30
N ILE A 43 1.10 -9.04 -6.58
CA ILE A 43 0.52 -10.26 -7.15
C ILE A 43 -0.74 -9.92 -7.96
N VAL A 44 -1.65 -9.14 -7.40
CA VAL A 44 -2.88 -8.70 -8.08
C VAL A 44 -2.56 -7.89 -9.32
N LEU A 45 -1.62 -6.95 -9.23
CA LEU A 45 -1.21 -6.10 -10.34
C LEU A 45 -0.58 -6.93 -11.48
N MET A 46 0.28 -7.88 -11.14
CA MET A 46 0.88 -8.80 -12.13
C MET A 46 -0.18 -9.67 -12.80
N THR A 47 -1.11 -10.21 -12.03
CA THR A 47 -2.24 -11.01 -12.56
C THR A 47 -3.08 -10.19 -13.52
N PHE A 48 -3.40 -8.95 -13.16
CA PHE A 48 -4.13 -8.02 -14.01
C PHE A 48 -3.42 -7.73 -15.33
N PHE A 49 -2.10 -7.51 -15.31
CA PHE A 49 -1.33 -7.29 -16.54
C PHE A 49 -1.31 -8.52 -17.45
N LEU A 50 -1.16 -9.70 -16.87
CA LEU A 50 -1.18 -10.95 -17.66
C LEU A 50 -2.57 -11.25 -18.27
N GLN A 51 -3.64 -10.94 -17.53
CA GLN A 51 -5.02 -11.09 -18.05
C GLN A 51 -5.35 -10.08 -19.16
N SER A 52 -4.70 -8.91 -19.17
CA SER A 52 -4.89 -7.88 -20.20
C SER A 52 -4.12 -8.14 -21.51
N ASN A 53 -3.64 -9.37 -21.74
CA ASN A 53 -2.83 -9.78 -22.90
C ASN A 53 -1.53 -8.95 -23.06
N MET A 54 -1.02 -8.37 -21.99
CA MET A 54 0.24 -7.66 -21.99
C MET A 54 1.43 -8.63 -22.07
N SER A 55 2.45 -8.31 -22.84
CA SER A 55 3.67 -9.13 -22.88
C SER A 55 4.33 -9.16 -21.50
N LYS A 56 4.88 -10.32 -21.12
CA LYS A 56 5.55 -10.52 -19.82
C LYS A 56 6.60 -9.46 -19.53
N GLN A 57 7.39 -9.06 -20.54
CA GLN A 57 8.42 -8.04 -20.40
C GLN A 57 7.85 -6.67 -19.99
N LYS A 58 6.74 -6.25 -20.61
CA LYS A 58 6.04 -5.01 -20.24
C LYS A 58 5.43 -5.10 -18.84
N ALA A 59 4.83 -6.25 -18.49
CA ALA A 59 4.28 -6.48 -17.17
C ALA A 59 5.35 -6.36 -16.08
N TYR A 60 6.51 -6.99 -16.26
CA TYR A 60 7.64 -6.87 -15.34
C TYR A 60 8.19 -5.44 -15.27
N PHE A 61 8.25 -4.72 -16.39
CA PHE A 61 8.68 -3.31 -16.38
C PHE A 61 7.76 -2.42 -15.56
N TYR A 62 6.44 -2.56 -15.73
CA TYR A 62 5.47 -1.79 -14.94
C TYR A 62 5.44 -2.19 -13.46
N LEU A 63 5.66 -3.47 -13.17
CA LEU A 63 5.79 -3.94 -11.78
C LEU A 63 7.05 -3.37 -11.12
N LEU A 64 8.17 -3.30 -11.84
CA LEU A 64 9.40 -2.67 -11.38
C LEU A 64 9.19 -1.18 -11.12
N LEU A 65 8.52 -0.49 -12.04
CA LEU A 65 8.16 0.93 -11.88
C LEU A 65 7.33 1.15 -10.60
N PHE A 66 6.31 0.33 -10.39
CA PHE A 66 5.51 0.35 -9.16
C PHE A 66 6.36 0.10 -7.90
N ALA A 67 7.26 -0.88 -7.95
CA ALA A 67 8.14 -1.21 -6.83
C ALA A 67 9.08 -0.06 -6.45
N LEU A 68 9.56 0.71 -7.45
CA LEU A 68 10.45 1.85 -7.24
C LEU A 68 9.75 3.09 -6.65
N MET A 69 8.42 3.18 -6.71
CA MET A 69 7.69 4.36 -6.23
C MET A 69 7.84 4.57 -4.72
N ALA A 70 7.87 3.51 -3.91
CA ALA A 70 8.04 3.66 -2.46
C ALA A 70 9.46 4.11 -2.07
N PRO A 71 10.56 3.53 -2.58
CA PRO A 71 11.91 4.10 -2.40
C PRO A 71 12.02 5.56 -2.85
N LEU A 72 11.39 5.92 -3.97
CA LEU A 72 11.35 7.31 -4.43
C LEU A 72 10.59 8.22 -3.45
N GLY A 73 9.50 7.73 -2.86
CA GLY A 73 8.78 8.42 -1.79
C GLY A 73 9.65 8.66 -0.56
N VAL A 74 10.39 7.64 -0.11
CA VAL A 74 11.34 7.76 1.00
C VAL A 74 12.41 8.83 0.68
N PHE A 75 12.97 8.78 -0.52
CA PHE A 75 13.95 9.75 -0.98
C PHE A 75 13.36 11.17 -1.00
N ALA A 76 12.15 11.34 -1.54
CA ALA A 76 11.45 12.63 -1.54
C ALA A 76 11.21 13.15 -0.12
N GLY A 77 10.77 12.31 0.81
CA GLY A 77 10.55 12.66 2.22
C GLY A 77 11.83 13.07 2.93
N SER A 78 12.97 12.46 2.60
CA SER A 78 14.27 12.80 3.20
C SER A 78 14.88 14.07 2.60
N PHE A 79 14.66 14.36 1.32
CA PHE A 79 15.28 15.49 0.62
C PHE A 79 14.51 16.79 0.79
N PHE A 80 13.17 16.73 0.82
CA PHE A 80 12.33 17.89 0.94
C PHE A 80 11.91 18.08 2.40
N THR A 81 12.69 18.86 3.16
CA THR A 81 12.40 19.20 4.57
C THR A 81 11.01 19.83 4.76
N THR A 82 10.50 20.50 3.73
CA THR A 82 9.14 21.05 3.73
C THR A 82 8.08 19.96 3.84
N LEU A 83 8.29 18.80 3.21
CA LEU A 83 7.38 17.64 3.32
C LEU A 83 7.41 17.05 4.72
N ALA A 84 8.54 17.10 5.41
CA ALA A 84 8.65 16.62 6.78
C ALA A 84 7.77 17.43 7.76
N ASN A 85 7.48 18.68 7.46
CA ASN A 85 6.56 19.51 8.27
C ASN A 85 5.09 19.08 8.13
N TYR A 86 4.75 18.35 7.05
CA TYR A 86 3.40 17.85 6.74
C TYR A 86 3.27 16.34 6.94
N ASN A 87 4.17 15.72 7.72
CA ASN A 87 4.15 14.26 7.93
C ASN A 87 2.81 13.75 8.48
N ASN A 88 2.18 14.50 9.41
CA ASN A 88 0.91 14.09 9.99
C ASN A 88 -0.23 14.12 8.96
N GLU A 89 -0.25 15.13 8.10
CA GLU A 89 -1.23 15.28 7.03
C GLU A 89 -1.05 14.19 5.97
N ILE A 90 0.19 13.92 5.57
CA ILE A 90 0.53 12.85 4.63
C ILE A 90 0.15 11.50 5.22
N MET A 91 0.47 11.25 6.49
CA MET A 91 0.07 10.01 7.18
C MET A 91 -1.45 9.87 7.24
N ALA A 92 -2.19 10.94 7.51
CA ALA A 92 -3.65 10.91 7.52
C ALA A 92 -4.22 10.54 6.14
N ILE A 93 -3.63 11.07 5.05
CA ILE A 93 -4.01 10.72 3.67
C ILE A 93 -3.71 9.24 3.40
N VAL A 94 -2.52 8.76 3.76
CA VAL A 94 -2.12 7.35 3.58
C VAL A 94 -3.07 6.42 4.32
N ILE A 95 -3.37 6.71 5.59
CA ILE A 95 -4.34 5.94 6.40
C ILE A 95 -5.73 5.95 5.75
N GLY A 96 -6.18 7.11 5.26
CA GLY A 96 -7.46 7.24 4.55
C GLY A 96 -7.52 6.39 3.28
N ILE A 97 -6.46 6.36 2.49
CA ILE A 97 -6.34 5.51 1.29
C ILE A 97 -6.40 4.02 1.67
N PHE A 98 -5.64 3.61 2.69
CA PHE A 98 -5.67 2.22 3.18
C PHE A 98 -7.05 1.80 3.66
N LEU A 99 -7.71 2.66 4.44
CA LEU A 99 -9.04 2.41 4.94
C LEU A 99 -10.05 2.29 3.79
N HIS A 100 -9.96 3.19 2.81
CA HIS A 100 -10.81 3.16 1.61
C HIS A 100 -10.62 1.85 0.82
N ILE A 101 -9.38 1.46 0.53
CA ILE A 101 -9.08 0.22 -0.19
C ILE A 101 -9.59 -0.99 0.59
N SER A 102 -9.32 -1.05 1.90
CA SER A 102 -9.75 -2.16 2.76
C SER A 102 -11.27 -2.31 2.79
N THR A 103 -11.99 -1.20 2.93
CA THR A 103 -13.47 -1.21 2.95
C THR A 103 -14.03 -1.57 1.59
N THR A 104 -13.47 -1.05 0.50
CA THR A 104 -13.91 -1.38 -0.86
C THR A 104 -13.74 -2.87 -1.14
N ILE A 105 -12.57 -3.45 -0.86
CA ILE A 105 -12.34 -4.89 -1.04
C ILE A 105 -13.31 -5.72 -0.18
N LEU A 106 -13.55 -5.29 1.07
CA LEU A 106 -14.43 -6.01 1.99
C LEU A 106 -15.88 -6.05 1.49
N PHE A 107 -16.39 -4.91 1.01
CA PHE A 107 -17.80 -4.77 0.62
C PHE A 107 -18.05 -5.15 -0.83
N GLU A 108 -17.17 -4.78 -1.77
CA GLU A 108 -17.37 -5.00 -3.21
C GLU A 108 -17.12 -6.46 -3.63
N SER A 109 -16.23 -7.17 -2.95
CA SER A 109 -15.97 -8.58 -3.25
C SER A 109 -17.04 -9.55 -2.68
N SER A 110 -18.19 -9.04 -2.22
CA SER A 110 -19.27 -9.85 -1.65
C SER A 110 -20.35 -10.11 -2.69
N ASP A 111 -20.25 -11.22 -3.42
CA ASP A 111 -21.37 -11.73 -4.21
C ASP A 111 -22.57 -11.98 -3.29
N GLY A 112 -23.62 -11.15 -3.43
CA GLY A 112 -24.91 -11.34 -2.76
C GLY A 112 -25.03 -10.86 -1.31
N HIS A 113 -24.28 -9.82 -0.90
CA HIS A 113 -24.39 -9.18 0.44
C HIS A 113 -24.20 -10.12 1.65
N LYS A 114 -23.65 -11.32 1.47
CA LYS A 114 -23.35 -12.23 2.58
C LYS A 114 -21.94 -11.96 3.10
N PHE A 115 -21.82 -11.54 4.34
CA PHE A 115 -20.53 -11.50 5.03
C PHE A 115 -19.94 -12.93 5.08
N SER A 116 -18.88 -13.14 4.34
CA SER A 116 -18.17 -14.42 4.41
C SER A 116 -17.40 -14.50 5.73
N THR A 117 -17.58 -15.59 6.47
CA THR A 117 -16.82 -15.88 7.70
C THR A 117 -15.31 -15.81 7.48
N GLN A 118 -14.86 -16.17 6.28
CA GLN A 118 -13.45 -16.10 5.89
C GLN A 118 -12.91 -14.67 5.88
N LYS A 119 -13.71 -13.67 5.48
CA LYS A 119 -13.31 -12.26 5.48
C LYS A 119 -13.19 -11.72 6.90
N ILE A 120 -14.15 -12.06 7.76
CA ILE A 120 -14.10 -11.68 9.19
C ILE A 120 -12.85 -12.28 9.83
N LEU A 121 -12.58 -13.54 9.58
CA LEU A 121 -11.41 -14.23 10.11
C LEU A 121 -10.11 -13.60 9.61
N ALA A 122 -10.02 -13.22 8.33
CA ALA A 122 -8.87 -12.53 7.77
C ALA A 122 -8.63 -11.16 8.43
N ILE A 123 -9.70 -10.40 8.71
CA ILE A 123 -9.60 -9.10 9.41
C ILE A 123 -9.06 -9.32 10.83
N ILE A 124 -9.61 -10.28 11.57
CA ILE A 124 -9.19 -10.58 12.95
C ILE A 124 -7.72 -11.00 12.96
N VAL A 125 -7.32 -11.90 12.07
CA VAL A 125 -5.92 -12.36 11.95
C VAL A 125 -5.00 -11.18 11.61
N GLY A 126 -5.39 -10.33 10.66
CA GLY A 126 -4.64 -9.13 10.32
C GLY A 126 -4.47 -8.17 11.50
N ALA A 127 -5.55 -7.92 12.25
CA ALA A 127 -5.50 -7.09 13.46
C ALA A 127 -4.58 -7.68 14.53
N ILE A 128 -4.64 -8.99 14.76
CA ILE A 128 -3.76 -9.68 15.71
C ILE A 128 -2.29 -9.55 15.30
N ILE A 129 -1.98 -9.76 14.01
CA ILE A 129 -0.61 -9.62 13.50
C ILE A 129 -0.07 -8.21 13.76
N VAL A 130 -0.88 -7.18 13.50
CA VAL A 130 -0.48 -5.79 13.76
C VAL A 130 -0.26 -5.55 15.25
N MET A 131 -1.15 -6.02 16.11
CA MET A 131 -1.01 -5.86 17.57
C MET A 131 0.23 -6.55 18.14
N LEU A 132 0.63 -7.68 17.53
CA LEU A 132 1.85 -8.40 17.94
C LEU A 132 3.14 -7.77 17.38
N SER A 133 3.05 -6.91 16.37
CA SER A 133 4.19 -6.21 15.75
C SER A 133 4.49 -4.84 16.39
N LEU A 134 3.60 -4.34 17.24
CA LEU A 134 3.75 -3.09 18.01
C LEU A 134 4.48 -3.30 19.31
#